data_72c07bddc7541fb06dabeea06dc27c0c
#
_entry.id   72c07bddc7541fb06dabeea06dc27c0c
#
_cell.length_a   1.000
_cell.length_b   1.000
_cell.length_c   1.000
_cell.angle_alpha   90.00
_cell.angle_beta   90.00
_cell.angle_gamma   90.00
#
_symmetry.space_group_name_H-M   'P 1'
#
loop_
_entity.id
_entity.type
_entity.pdbx_description
1 polymer ?
#
loop_
_entity_poly.entity_id
_entity_poly.type
_entity_poly.pdbx_seq_one_letter_code
_entity_poly.pdbx_strand_id
1 'polypeptide(L)'
;MVNRITPDSWNKKQKVLLVVAIASVLFNIMAILPYVKPCYIKIERKFFPPEHFSINTSDKEVLYKVCEATLQLKGVKMSMNESKGLPEDLIALFKKKRVTSVKNHYFTSYSMVGLSYYAMKNNDSTTMDMLRDKANSFLDIKEKKLNYPITRIDQAPIGILLLNLYKWYNNDVYLVSANSLFKSIIDMREEDGTIMYTPGIEYNYVDAVGMYVPFLMEYFKETADPLALETVNFNMTSYYENGVNHATGIPFHGYNIKNGMHLGSANWGRGIGWYLLAAAYCPQINDPVLNNTLSKIDYTQFPGCNDHFDSSTALMFEIYKQSKEQSRKLSLDFIKPHILTNGFVDDCSGDTHGLNSYSHTFGESELCNGLLLMLVSKFENR
;
A
#
# COMPACT_ATOMS: atom_id res chain seq x y z
N MET A 1 -61.00 7.04 21.87
CA MET A 1 -59.87 7.08 22.86
C MET A 1 -58.86 6.06 22.52
N VAL A 2 -57.69 6.46 22.07
CA VAL A 2 -56.58 5.54 21.83
C VAL A 2 -55.85 5.39 23.16
N ASN A 3 -56.03 4.24 23.82
CA ASN A 3 -55.25 3.92 25.03
C ASN A 3 -53.76 3.94 24.69
N ARG A 4 -53.05 4.92 25.19
CA ARG A 4 -51.60 4.93 25.12
C ARG A 4 -51.07 3.79 25.99
N ILE A 5 -50.63 2.72 25.36
CA ILE A 5 -49.91 1.64 26.05
C ILE A 5 -48.55 2.19 26.45
N THR A 6 -48.35 2.44 27.76
CA THR A 6 -47.05 2.86 28.30
C THR A 6 -46.19 1.62 28.64
N PRO A 7 -44.85 1.67 28.52
CA PRO A 7 -43.95 0.52 28.83
C PRO A 7 -44.10 0.00 30.28
N ASP A 8 -44.61 0.83 31.20
CA ASP A 8 -44.78 0.46 32.59
C ASP A 8 -45.94 -0.52 32.83
N SER A 9 -46.87 -0.64 31.87
CA SER A 9 -47.97 -1.61 31.91
C SER A 9 -47.59 -3.00 31.41
N TRP A 10 -46.41 -3.18 30.95
CA TRP A 10 -45.93 -4.44 30.32
C TRP A 10 -45.52 -5.49 31.37
N ASN A 11 -46.02 -6.70 31.18
CA ASN A 11 -45.55 -7.84 31.97
C ASN A 11 -44.11 -8.26 31.61
N LYS A 12 -43.50 -9.07 32.48
CA LYS A 12 -42.09 -9.50 32.32
C LYS A 12 -41.80 -10.15 30.93
N LYS A 13 -42.75 -10.93 30.38
CA LYS A 13 -42.59 -11.55 29.05
C LYS A 13 -42.59 -10.51 27.93
N GLN A 14 -43.45 -9.50 28.01
CA GLN A 14 -43.50 -8.43 27.02
C GLN A 14 -42.23 -7.56 27.03
N LYS A 15 -41.69 -7.28 28.24
CA LYS A 15 -40.39 -6.58 28.37
C LYS A 15 -39.24 -7.37 27.79
N VAL A 16 -39.20 -8.73 28.01
CA VAL A 16 -38.21 -9.59 27.41
C VAL A 16 -38.34 -9.64 25.89
N LEU A 17 -39.56 -9.78 25.35
CA LEU A 17 -39.78 -9.79 23.90
C LEU A 17 -39.33 -8.46 23.24
N LEU A 18 -39.59 -7.33 23.89
CA LEU A 18 -39.14 -6.03 23.41
C LEU A 18 -37.60 -5.96 23.36
N VAL A 19 -36.93 -6.42 24.43
CA VAL A 19 -35.47 -6.44 24.47
C VAL A 19 -34.91 -7.34 23.37
N VAL A 20 -35.48 -8.53 23.15
CA VAL A 20 -35.08 -9.44 22.08
C VAL A 20 -35.31 -8.82 20.70
N ALA A 21 -36.48 -8.16 20.50
CA ALA A 21 -36.76 -7.48 19.23
C ALA A 21 -35.80 -6.32 18.96
N ILE A 22 -35.49 -5.50 19.96
CA ILE A 22 -34.51 -4.42 19.84
C ILE A 22 -33.12 -4.99 19.54
N ALA A 23 -32.71 -6.02 20.27
CA ALA A 23 -31.43 -6.67 20.04
C ALA A 23 -31.35 -7.27 18.63
N SER A 24 -32.41 -7.91 18.13
CA SER A 24 -32.47 -8.45 16.76
C SER A 24 -32.39 -7.33 15.71
N VAL A 25 -33.09 -6.23 15.89
CA VAL A 25 -33.02 -5.07 14.97
C VAL A 25 -31.63 -4.47 14.98
N LEU A 26 -31.04 -4.27 16.15
CA LEU A 26 -29.68 -3.78 16.28
C LEU A 26 -28.69 -4.73 15.58
N PHE A 27 -28.81 -6.04 15.81
CA PHE A 27 -27.96 -7.05 15.15
C PHE A 27 -28.08 -6.99 13.62
N ASN A 28 -29.29 -6.88 13.08
CA ASN A 28 -29.50 -6.76 11.63
C ASN A 28 -28.90 -5.45 11.08
N ILE A 29 -29.13 -4.32 11.75
CA ILE A 29 -28.49 -3.04 11.38
C ILE A 29 -26.98 -3.21 11.38
N MET A 30 -26.44 -3.86 12.41
CA MET A 30 -25.03 -4.14 12.57
C MET A 30 -24.46 -5.01 11.44
N ALA A 31 -25.18 -6.01 11.02
CA ALA A 31 -24.78 -6.89 9.91
C ALA A 31 -24.78 -6.18 8.53
N ILE A 32 -25.65 -5.17 8.37
CA ILE A 32 -25.82 -4.43 7.11
C ILE A 32 -24.84 -3.24 6.99
N LEU A 33 -24.52 -2.59 8.12
CA LEU A 33 -23.66 -1.39 8.15
C LEU A 33 -22.34 -1.53 7.37
N PRO A 34 -21.60 -2.66 7.45
CA PRO A 34 -20.35 -2.86 6.67
C PRO A 34 -20.53 -2.73 5.16
N TYR A 35 -21.74 -3.05 4.68
CA TYR A 35 -22.03 -3.03 3.23
C TYR A 35 -22.63 -1.70 2.76
N VAL A 36 -23.07 -0.83 3.69
CA VAL A 36 -23.73 0.43 3.31
C VAL A 36 -22.78 1.35 2.56
N LYS A 37 -21.55 1.52 3.05
CA LYS A 37 -20.57 2.41 2.42
C LYS A 37 -20.10 1.91 1.05
N PRO A 38 -19.72 0.63 0.86
CA PRO A 38 -19.41 0.09 -0.46
C PRO A 38 -20.61 0.20 -1.43
N CYS A 39 -21.83 -0.09 -0.97
CA CYS A 39 -23.02 0.08 -1.79
C CYS A 39 -23.27 1.55 -2.16
N TYR A 40 -23.11 2.46 -1.21
CA TYR A 40 -23.27 3.90 -1.45
C TYR A 40 -22.25 4.38 -2.50
N ILE A 41 -20.97 4.05 -2.35
CA ILE A 41 -19.92 4.41 -3.31
C ILE A 41 -20.21 3.85 -4.71
N LYS A 42 -20.67 2.59 -4.81
CA LYS A 42 -21.07 2.00 -6.10
C LYS A 42 -22.24 2.73 -6.74
N ILE A 43 -23.24 3.11 -5.94
CA ILE A 43 -24.41 3.87 -6.40
C ILE A 43 -23.98 5.28 -6.82
N GLU A 44 -23.21 5.97 -5.98
CA GLU A 44 -22.70 7.31 -6.28
C GLU A 44 -21.91 7.33 -7.58
N ARG A 45 -20.94 6.42 -7.75
CA ARG A 45 -20.15 6.31 -8.99
C ARG A 45 -20.96 5.94 -10.21
N LYS A 46 -22.07 5.19 -10.04
CA LYS A 46 -22.96 4.86 -11.16
C LYS A 46 -23.78 6.07 -11.62
N PHE A 47 -24.26 6.91 -10.71
CA PHE A 47 -25.09 8.06 -11.03
C PHE A 47 -24.30 9.36 -11.22
N PHE A 48 -23.13 9.45 -10.60
CA PHE A 48 -22.23 10.60 -10.64
C PHE A 48 -20.81 10.08 -10.87
N PRO A 49 -20.52 9.54 -12.10
CA PRO A 49 -19.20 9.02 -12.41
C PRO A 49 -18.16 10.12 -12.26
N PRO A 50 -17.05 9.85 -11.58
CA PRO A 50 -15.97 10.83 -11.50
C PRO A 50 -15.36 11.08 -12.88
N GLU A 51 -14.89 12.30 -13.08
CA GLU A 51 -14.25 12.69 -14.33
C GLU A 51 -12.77 12.26 -14.34
N HIS A 52 -12.41 11.46 -15.34
CA HIS A 52 -11.06 10.96 -15.53
C HIS A 52 -10.39 11.61 -16.74
N PHE A 53 -9.06 11.57 -16.77
CA PHE A 53 -8.32 12.00 -17.95
C PHE A 53 -8.61 11.11 -19.16
N SER A 54 -8.70 11.74 -20.33
CA SER A 54 -8.72 11.02 -21.60
C SER A 54 -7.35 10.42 -21.90
N ILE A 55 -7.32 9.30 -22.64
CA ILE A 55 -6.08 8.73 -23.19
C ILE A 55 -5.32 9.73 -24.09
N ASN A 56 -6.05 10.68 -24.70
CA ASN A 56 -5.48 11.71 -25.57
C ASN A 56 -4.89 12.90 -24.78
N THR A 57 -5.10 12.99 -23.46
CA THR A 57 -4.48 14.02 -22.64
C THR A 57 -2.97 13.81 -22.60
N SER A 58 -2.20 14.89 -22.71
CA SER A 58 -0.74 14.80 -22.70
C SER A 58 -0.22 14.25 -21.36
N ASP A 59 0.79 13.38 -21.41
CA ASP A 59 1.43 12.82 -20.20
C ASP A 59 1.95 13.93 -19.27
N LYS A 60 2.47 15.00 -19.86
CA LYS A 60 2.97 16.16 -19.10
C LYS A 60 1.87 16.82 -18.26
N GLU A 61 0.68 17.00 -18.80
CA GLU A 61 -0.46 17.58 -18.09
C GLU A 61 -0.95 16.66 -16.98
N VAL A 62 -1.11 15.37 -17.29
CA VAL A 62 -1.49 14.35 -16.30
C VAL A 62 -0.50 14.33 -15.12
N LEU A 63 0.80 14.22 -15.41
CA LEU A 63 1.84 14.14 -14.37
C LEU A 63 1.94 15.43 -13.56
N TYR A 64 1.74 16.61 -14.19
CA TYR A 64 1.67 17.86 -13.46
C TYR A 64 0.53 17.85 -12.43
N LYS A 65 -0.68 17.42 -12.84
CA LYS A 65 -1.83 17.32 -11.93
C LYS A 65 -1.64 16.27 -10.84
N VAL A 66 -1.05 15.13 -11.16
CA VAL A 66 -0.73 14.09 -10.16
C VAL A 66 0.27 14.62 -9.12
N CYS A 67 1.31 15.34 -9.56
CA CYS A 67 2.28 15.97 -8.66
C CYS A 67 1.60 16.99 -7.74
N GLU A 68 0.81 17.92 -8.32
CA GLU A 68 0.08 18.95 -7.59
C GLU A 68 -0.85 18.32 -6.52
N ALA A 69 -1.65 17.31 -6.90
CA ALA A 69 -2.54 16.62 -5.99
C ALA A 69 -1.78 15.92 -4.85
N THR A 70 -0.64 15.30 -5.17
CA THR A 70 0.17 14.60 -4.17
C THR A 70 0.82 15.55 -3.17
N LEU A 71 1.25 16.73 -3.61
CA LEU A 71 1.81 17.78 -2.73
C LEU A 71 0.77 18.34 -1.74
N GLN A 72 -0.50 18.37 -2.14
CA GLN A 72 -1.59 18.90 -1.31
C GLN A 72 -2.11 17.90 -0.28
N LEU A 73 -1.62 16.66 -0.27
CA LEU A 73 -2.08 15.63 0.64
C LEU A 73 -1.81 15.98 2.10
N LYS A 74 -2.88 16.13 2.87
CA LYS A 74 -2.85 16.36 4.33
C LYS A 74 -2.99 15.08 5.16
N GLY A 75 -3.10 13.92 4.51
CA GLY A 75 -3.29 12.64 5.19
C GLY A 75 -3.60 11.52 4.22
N VAL A 76 -3.85 10.32 4.76
CA VAL A 76 -4.10 9.11 3.97
C VAL A 76 -5.38 9.26 3.16
N LYS A 77 -5.25 9.22 1.84
CA LYS A 77 -6.36 9.11 0.90
C LYS A 77 -6.28 7.73 0.23
N MET A 78 -6.87 6.77 0.89
CA MET A 78 -7.29 5.52 0.27
C MET A 78 -8.74 5.31 0.61
N SER A 79 -9.39 4.48 -0.17
CA SER A 79 -10.69 3.90 0.17
C SER A 79 -10.62 3.03 1.44
N MET A 80 -9.63 3.26 2.28
CA MET A 80 -9.31 2.52 3.50
C MET A 80 -10.26 2.75 4.65
N ASN A 81 -11.22 3.63 4.51
CA ASN A 81 -12.27 3.78 5.51
C ASN A 81 -13.36 2.69 5.38
N GLU A 82 -12.99 1.53 4.84
CA GLU A 82 -13.88 0.38 4.92
C GLU A 82 -14.07 -0.04 6.36
N SER A 83 -15.31 -0.41 6.66
CA SER A 83 -15.67 -1.02 7.91
C SER A 83 -14.81 -2.29 8.13
N LYS A 84 -14.06 -2.32 9.21
CA LYS A 84 -13.31 -3.52 9.65
C LYS A 84 -14.19 -4.51 10.41
N GLY A 85 -15.48 -4.25 10.43
CA GLY A 85 -16.45 -4.97 11.21
C GLY A 85 -16.97 -4.14 12.37
N LEU A 86 -18.18 -4.42 12.78
CA LEU A 86 -18.95 -3.56 13.66
C LEU A 86 -18.35 -3.27 15.02
N PRO A 87 -17.72 -4.22 15.73
CA PRO A 87 -17.13 -3.90 17.03
C PRO A 87 -16.04 -2.83 16.91
N GLU A 88 -15.22 -2.90 15.87
CA GLU A 88 -14.11 -1.98 15.66
C GLU A 88 -14.61 -0.60 15.19
N ASP A 89 -15.62 -0.56 14.33
CA ASP A 89 -16.23 0.69 13.86
C ASP A 89 -16.95 1.44 14.98
N LEU A 90 -17.67 0.73 15.86
CA LEU A 90 -18.27 1.33 17.05
C LEU A 90 -17.20 1.85 18.01
N ILE A 91 -16.12 1.08 18.23
CA ILE A 91 -15.01 1.52 19.07
C ILE A 91 -14.33 2.76 18.44
N ALA A 92 -14.17 2.81 17.13
CA ALA A 92 -13.61 3.97 16.43
C ALA A 92 -14.53 5.20 16.55
N LEU A 93 -15.85 5.03 16.45
CA LEU A 93 -16.85 6.07 16.60
C LEU A 93 -16.83 6.65 18.03
N PHE A 94 -16.83 5.79 19.06
CA PHE A 94 -16.83 6.21 20.47
C PHE A 94 -15.49 6.78 20.92
N LYS A 95 -14.37 6.23 20.44
CA LYS A 95 -13.03 6.69 20.82
C LYS A 95 -12.51 7.85 19.98
N LYS A 96 -13.26 8.31 18.97
CA LYS A 96 -12.82 9.32 17.99
C LYS A 96 -11.43 9.01 17.39
N LYS A 97 -11.01 7.75 17.40
CA LYS A 97 -9.73 7.30 16.86
C LYS A 97 -9.95 6.74 15.46
N ARG A 98 -9.35 7.35 14.46
CA ARG A 98 -9.13 6.67 13.19
C ARG A 98 -8.27 5.44 13.43
N VAL A 99 -8.64 4.32 12.85
CA VAL A 99 -8.09 2.99 13.13
C VAL A 99 -6.64 2.80 12.65
N THR A 100 -6.04 3.76 11.97
CA THR A 100 -4.66 3.68 11.53
C THR A 100 -3.89 4.94 11.91
N SER A 101 -3.28 4.90 13.08
CA SER A 101 -2.33 5.93 13.51
C SER A 101 -0.87 5.45 13.41
N VAL A 102 -0.57 4.52 12.52
CA VAL A 102 0.82 4.18 12.22
C VAL A 102 1.41 5.37 11.47
N LYS A 103 2.37 6.05 12.09
CA LYS A 103 3.07 7.15 11.45
C LYS A 103 3.84 6.61 10.24
N ASN A 104 3.77 7.34 9.14
CA ASN A 104 4.46 7.00 7.89
C ASN A 104 4.17 5.57 7.40
N HIS A 105 2.90 5.19 7.46
CA HIS A 105 2.39 4.00 6.79
C HIS A 105 2.81 3.99 5.31
N TYR A 106 2.95 2.82 4.70
CA TYR A 106 3.48 2.69 3.33
C TYR A 106 2.79 3.58 2.29
N PHE A 107 1.50 3.89 2.44
CA PHE A 107 0.81 4.81 1.53
C PHE A 107 1.45 6.18 1.48
N THR A 108 1.55 6.82 2.65
CA THR A 108 2.16 8.14 2.79
C THR A 108 3.64 8.09 2.46
N SER A 109 4.32 7.00 2.80
CA SER A 109 5.74 6.83 2.50
C SER A 109 5.98 6.74 1.00
N TYR A 110 5.25 5.89 0.27
CA TYR A 110 5.41 5.76 -1.17
C TYR A 110 4.96 7.02 -1.94
N SER A 111 3.96 7.78 -1.45
CA SER A 111 3.61 9.06 -2.07
C SER A 111 4.76 10.06 -2.01
N MET A 112 5.43 10.17 -0.86
CA MET A 112 6.61 11.03 -0.69
C MET A 112 7.83 10.50 -1.47
N VAL A 113 8.02 9.19 -1.53
CA VAL A 113 9.10 8.56 -2.32
C VAL A 113 8.91 8.86 -3.81
N GLY A 114 7.70 8.68 -4.35
CA GLY A 114 7.41 9.01 -5.74
C GLY A 114 7.65 10.48 -6.06
N LEU A 115 7.17 11.39 -5.19
CA LEU A 115 7.43 12.82 -5.31
C LEU A 115 8.92 13.15 -5.30
N SER A 116 9.71 12.51 -4.40
CA SER A 116 11.15 12.78 -4.31
C SER A 116 11.88 12.35 -5.58
N TYR A 117 11.59 11.21 -6.16
CA TYR A 117 12.15 10.80 -7.44
C TYR A 117 11.75 11.74 -8.57
N TYR A 118 10.48 12.15 -8.60
CA TYR A 118 9.98 13.06 -9.63
C TYR A 118 10.64 14.44 -9.52
N ALA A 119 10.76 14.98 -8.31
CA ALA A 119 11.43 16.24 -8.05
C ALA A 119 12.93 16.19 -8.43
N MET A 120 13.63 15.11 -8.05
CA MET A 120 15.04 14.92 -8.42
C MET A 120 15.22 14.85 -9.95
N LYS A 121 14.36 14.09 -10.66
CA LYS A 121 14.41 13.99 -12.14
C LYS A 121 14.22 15.35 -12.81
N ASN A 122 13.37 16.22 -12.26
CA ASN A 122 13.01 17.51 -12.83
C ASN A 122 13.79 18.70 -12.22
N ASN A 123 14.74 18.45 -11.31
CA ASN A 123 15.47 19.47 -10.55
C ASN A 123 14.53 20.47 -9.83
N ASP A 124 13.42 19.94 -9.28
CA ASP A 124 12.40 20.75 -8.57
C ASP A 124 12.78 20.92 -7.10
N SER A 125 13.49 22.00 -6.81
CA SER A 125 13.91 22.34 -5.45
C SER A 125 12.74 22.67 -4.54
N THR A 126 11.67 23.26 -5.05
CA THR A 126 10.49 23.63 -4.26
C THR A 126 9.82 22.38 -3.67
N THR A 127 9.58 21.37 -4.51
CA THR A 127 9.04 20.08 -4.05
C THR A 127 9.99 19.40 -3.06
N MET A 128 11.31 19.42 -3.31
CA MET A 128 12.28 18.84 -2.39
C MET A 128 12.32 19.56 -1.04
N ASP A 129 12.20 20.90 -1.01
CA ASP A 129 12.11 21.67 0.23
C ASP A 129 10.86 21.33 1.04
N MET A 130 9.70 21.17 0.38
CA MET A 130 8.46 20.71 1.04
C MET A 130 8.61 19.28 1.62
N LEU A 131 9.25 18.39 0.89
CA LEU A 131 9.53 17.03 1.36
C LEU A 131 10.52 17.03 2.53
N ARG A 132 11.54 17.87 2.50
CA ARG A 132 12.47 18.07 3.61
C ARG A 132 11.74 18.52 4.87
N ASP A 133 10.90 19.55 4.76
CA ASP A 133 10.15 20.09 5.90
C ASP A 133 9.19 19.06 6.47
N LYS A 134 8.55 18.28 5.59
CA LYS A 134 7.73 17.14 5.99
C LYS A 134 8.56 16.08 6.70
N ALA A 135 9.72 15.69 6.16
CA ALA A 135 10.62 14.71 6.77
C ALA A 135 11.09 15.20 8.17
N ASN A 136 11.48 16.47 8.29
CA ASN A 136 11.90 17.03 9.57
C ASN A 136 10.80 16.98 10.64
N SER A 137 9.52 16.96 10.26
CA SER A 137 8.40 16.85 11.20
C SER A 137 8.31 15.47 11.90
N PHE A 138 8.92 14.45 11.35
CA PHE A 138 8.95 13.09 11.92
C PHE A 138 10.36 12.60 12.25
N LEU A 139 11.35 13.48 12.20
CA LEU A 139 12.72 13.21 12.67
C LEU A 139 12.99 13.86 14.03
N ASP A 140 13.75 13.17 14.84
CA ASP A 140 14.52 13.80 15.90
C ASP A 140 15.87 14.23 15.29
N ILE A 141 15.96 15.51 14.96
CA ILE A 141 17.14 16.07 14.27
C ILE A 141 18.39 15.97 15.15
N LYS A 142 18.24 16.10 16.48
CA LYS A 142 19.35 16.01 17.42
C LYS A 142 19.91 14.60 17.51
N GLU A 143 19.02 13.62 17.66
CA GLU A 143 19.37 12.22 17.76
C GLU A 143 19.55 11.54 16.37
N LYS A 144 19.25 12.26 15.30
CA LYS A 144 19.34 11.80 13.90
C LYS A 144 18.63 10.47 13.68
N LYS A 145 17.39 10.36 14.13
CA LYS A 145 16.54 9.17 13.98
C LYS A 145 15.06 9.57 13.81
N LEU A 146 14.23 8.60 13.50
CA LEU A 146 12.77 8.80 13.53
C LEU A 146 12.30 9.12 14.95
N ASN A 147 11.37 10.05 15.12
CA ASN A 147 10.81 10.45 16.41
C ASN A 147 9.67 9.52 16.89
N TYR A 148 9.61 8.31 16.33
CA TYR A 148 8.67 7.26 16.68
C TYR A 148 9.34 5.88 16.47
N PRO A 149 8.91 4.84 17.18
CA PRO A 149 9.45 3.50 17.02
C PRO A 149 8.95 2.86 15.73
N ILE A 150 9.78 2.02 15.12
CA ILE A 150 9.37 1.12 14.04
C ILE A 150 8.80 -0.13 14.68
N THR A 151 7.54 -0.40 14.40
CA THR A 151 6.80 -1.54 14.97
C THR A 151 6.25 -2.49 13.91
N ARG A 152 6.27 -2.04 12.65
CA ARG A 152 5.77 -2.81 11.50
C ARG A 152 6.62 -2.51 10.28
N ILE A 153 6.76 -3.50 9.44
CA ILE A 153 7.61 -3.39 8.24
C ILE A 153 7.06 -2.42 7.18
N ASP A 154 5.76 -2.13 7.22
CA ASP A 154 5.11 -1.17 6.32
C ASP A 154 5.57 0.30 6.54
N GLN A 155 6.38 0.54 7.56
CA GLN A 155 7.04 1.82 7.81
C GLN A 155 8.41 1.93 7.11
N ALA A 156 8.94 0.84 6.55
CA ALA A 156 10.26 0.80 5.92
C ALA A 156 10.42 1.73 4.69
N PRO A 157 9.40 1.91 3.80
CA PRO A 157 9.60 2.70 2.59
C PRO A 157 10.02 4.15 2.83
N ILE A 158 9.76 4.72 4.01
CA ILE A 158 10.20 6.09 4.35
C ILE A 158 11.72 6.26 4.27
N GLY A 159 12.47 5.16 4.45
CA GLY A 159 13.93 5.16 4.33
C GLY A 159 14.41 5.60 2.94
N ILE A 160 13.66 5.29 1.89
CA ILE A 160 14.00 5.74 0.52
C ILE A 160 13.92 7.27 0.42
N LEU A 161 12.90 7.89 1.03
CA LEU A 161 12.83 9.35 1.08
C LEU A 161 14.04 9.94 1.79
N LEU A 162 14.45 9.36 2.94
CA LEU A 162 15.62 9.84 3.68
C LEU A 162 16.90 9.76 2.82
N LEU A 163 17.10 8.67 2.09
CA LEU A 163 18.25 8.53 1.18
C LEU A 163 18.18 9.55 0.03
N ASN A 164 17.01 9.81 -0.54
CA ASN A 164 16.83 10.80 -1.59
C ASN A 164 17.10 12.23 -1.07
N LEU A 165 16.67 12.55 0.15
CA LEU A 165 17.00 13.84 0.81
C LEU A 165 18.49 13.96 1.11
N TYR A 166 19.15 12.87 1.52
CA TYR A 166 20.61 12.86 1.66
C TYR A 166 21.30 13.16 0.34
N LYS A 167 20.94 12.48 -0.74
CA LYS A 167 21.50 12.71 -2.08
C LYS A 167 21.30 14.14 -2.57
N TRP A 168 20.16 14.74 -2.27
CA TRP A 168 19.84 16.10 -2.73
C TRP A 168 20.54 17.19 -1.92
N TYR A 169 20.53 17.09 -0.59
CA TYR A 169 21.04 18.14 0.30
C TYR A 169 22.45 17.88 0.83
N ASN A 170 22.98 16.69 0.62
CA ASN A 170 24.27 16.25 1.22
C ASN A 170 24.32 16.49 2.73
N ASN A 171 23.21 16.18 3.45
CA ASN A 171 23.07 16.40 4.88
C ASN A 171 22.99 15.05 5.61
N ASP A 172 24.00 14.76 6.42
CA ASP A 172 24.20 13.50 7.14
C ASP A 172 23.04 13.13 8.08
N VAL A 173 22.21 14.10 8.50
CA VAL A 173 21.02 13.81 9.33
C VAL A 173 20.14 12.74 8.66
N TYR A 174 19.95 12.82 7.36
CA TYR A 174 19.10 11.90 6.63
C TYR A 174 19.73 10.52 6.46
N LEU A 175 21.03 10.45 6.18
CA LEU A 175 21.75 9.17 6.08
C LEU A 175 21.81 8.46 7.42
N VAL A 176 22.13 9.18 8.50
CA VAL A 176 22.17 8.61 9.87
C VAL A 176 20.78 8.16 10.31
N SER A 177 19.72 8.90 9.95
CA SER A 177 18.34 8.48 10.21
C SER A 177 17.94 7.24 9.40
N ALA A 178 18.39 7.12 8.14
CA ALA A 178 18.20 5.91 7.34
C ALA A 178 18.97 4.71 7.94
N ASN A 179 20.19 4.92 8.45
CA ASN A 179 20.95 3.92 9.20
C ASN A 179 20.20 3.43 10.44
N SER A 180 19.60 4.34 11.19
CA SER A 180 18.80 3.99 12.39
C SER A 180 17.57 3.15 12.00
N LEU A 181 16.91 3.51 10.90
CA LEU A 181 15.79 2.73 10.37
C LEU A 181 16.25 1.34 9.89
N PHE A 182 17.37 1.27 9.16
CA PHE A 182 17.96 0.01 8.72
C PHE A 182 18.20 -0.94 9.91
N LYS A 183 18.85 -0.45 10.97
CA LYS A 183 19.07 -1.23 12.20
C LYS A 183 17.76 -1.74 12.79
N SER A 184 16.74 -0.88 12.89
CA SER A 184 15.43 -1.27 13.41
C SER A 184 14.79 -2.38 12.57
N ILE A 185 14.96 -2.38 11.24
CA ILE A 185 14.46 -3.44 10.35
C ILE A 185 15.25 -4.73 10.55
N ILE A 186 16.58 -4.64 10.68
CA ILE A 186 17.43 -5.80 10.96
C ILE A 186 17.09 -6.43 12.31
N ASP A 187 16.77 -5.62 13.31
CA ASP A 187 16.35 -6.09 14.65
C ASP A 187 14.97 -6.78 14.64
N MET A 188 14.18 -6.62 13.56
CA MET A 188 12.90 -7.32 13.36
C MET A 188 13.04 -8.70 12.72
N ARG A 189 14.26 -9.17 12.43
CA ARG A 189 14.48 -10.51 11.88
C ARG A 189 14.20 -11.58 12.93
N GLU A 190 13.57 -12.64 12.50
CA GLU A 190 13.47 -13.87 13.27
C GLU A 190 14.84 -14.59 13.34
N GLU A 191 14.94 -15.63 14.16
CA GLU A 191 16.19 -16.39 14.37
C GLU A 191 16.76 -16.98 13.07
N ASP A 192 15.90 -17.32 12.11
CA ASP A 192 16.29 -17.85 10.79
C ASP A 192 16.72 -16.75 9.81
N GLY A 193 16.58 -15.48 10.16
CA GLY A 193 16.90 -14.34 9.31
C GLY A 193 15.71 -13.78 8.51
N THR A 194 14.53 -14.39 8.61
CA THR A 194 13.32 -13.92 7.93
C THR A 194 12.81 -12.61 8.54
N ILE A 195 12.46 -11.64 7.69
CA ILE A 195 11.79 -10.40 8.12
C ILE A 195 10.28 -10.56 7.98
N MET A 196 9.60 -10.49 9.11
CA MET A 196 8.15 -10.61 9.20
C MET A 196 7.47 -9.25 9.08
N TYR A 197 6.16 -9.25 8.72
CA TYR A 197 5.38 -8.01 8.70
C TYR A 197 5.29 -7.33 10.07
N THR A 198 5.17 -8.16 11.10
CA THR A 198 5.23 -7.76 12.52
C THR A 198 5.99 -8.86 13.26
N PRO A 199 6.92 -8.55 14.16
CA PRO A 199 7.66 -9.56 14.92
C PRO A 199 6.74 -10.51 15.68
N GLY A 200 7.16 -11.78 15.77
CA GLY A 200 6.47 -12.82 16.55
C GLY A 200 5.24 -13.45 15.88
N ILE A 201 4.97 -13.15 14.60
CA ILE A 201 3.98 -13.90 13.81
C ILE A 201 4.65 -15.07 13.11
N GLU A 202 3.88 -16.15 12.84
CA GLU A 202 4.43 -17.35 12.17
C GLU A 202 4.28 -17.30 10.64
N TYR A 203 3.84 -16.18 10.09
CA TYR A 203 3.46 -16.06 8.69
C TYR A 203 4.27 -14.98 7.99
N ASN A 204 4.95 -15.35 6.90
CA ASN A 204 5.59 -14.40 6.02
C ASN A 204 4.61 -13.99 4.91
N TYR A 205 4.23 -12.72 4.88
CA TYR A 205 3.30 -12.17 3.90
C TYR A 205 4.04 -11.54 2.72
N VAL A 206 3.48 -11.69 1.52
CA VAL A 206 4.05 -11.19 0.26
C VAL A 206 4.23 -9.67 0.24
N ASP A 207 3.36 -8.93 0.92
CA ASP A 207 3.45 -7.49 0.99
C ASP A 207 4.66 -7.01 1.81
N ALA A 208 5.13 -7.81 2.78
CA ALA A 208 6.32 -7.48 3.54
C ALA A 208 7.54 -7.24 2.63
N VAL A 209 7.82 -8.15 1.67
CA VAL A 209 8.98 -7.99 0.77
C VAL A 209 8.88 -6.71 -0.06
N GLY A 210 7.68 -6.33 -0.51
CA GLY A 210 7.44 -5.08 -1.23
C GLY A 210 7.65 -3.82 -0.38
N MET A 211 7.61 -3.94 0.94
CA MET A 211 7.80 -2.80 1.85
C MET A 211 9.28 -2.54 2.14
N TYR A 212 10.07 -3.56 2.51
CA TYR A 212 11.45 -3.32 2.96
C TYR A 212 12.51 -3.52 1.88
N VAL A 213 12.30 -4.43 0.91
CA VAL A 213 13.31 -4.73 -0.10
C VAL A 213 13.71 -3.50 -0.92
N PRO A 214 12.77 -2.66 -1.42
CA PRO A 214 13.13 -1.43 -2.10
C PRO A 214 14.03 -0.52 -1.27
N PHE A 215 13.73 -0.35 0.02
CA PHE A 215 14.57 0.46 0.90
C PHE A 215 15.95 -0.15 1.11
N LEU A 216 16.05 -1.44 1.44
CA LEU A 216 17.34 -2.09 1.69
C LEU A 216 18.24 -2.06 0.45
N MET A 217 17.67 -2.19 -0.74
CA MET A 217 18.44 -2.10 -1.99
C MET A 217 18.93 -0.67 -2.28
N GLU A 218 18.11 0.36 -2.03
CA GLU A 218 18.58 1.75 -2.14
C GLU A 218 19.62 2.09 -1.07
N TYR A 219 19.44 1.54 0.14
CA TYR A 219 20.40 1.68 1.23
C TYR A 219 21.75 1.03 0.88
N PHE A 220 21.72 -0.20 0.36
CA PHE A 220 22.94 -0.86 -0.12
C PHE A 220 23.65 -0.06 -1.22
N LYS A 221 22.91 0.48 -2.19
CA LYS A 221 23.50 1.31 -3.26
C LYS A 221 24.19 2.56 -2.72
N GLU A 222 23.67 3.12 -1.62
CA GLU A 222 24.22 4.34 -1.02
C GLU A 222 25.39 4.07 -0.10
N THR A 223 25.33 3.00 0.69
CA THR A 223 26.27 2.73 1.79
C THR A 223 27.26 1.62 1.49
N ALA A 224 26.98 0.77 0.49
CA ALA A 224 27.66 -0.48 0.22
C ALA A 224 27.68 -1.46 1.41
N ASP A 225 26.74 -1.33 2.37
CA ASP A 225 26.63 -2.23 3.53
C ASP A 225 26.22 -3.63 3.07
N PRO A 226 27.09 -4.66 3.18
CA PRO A 226 26.80 -5.99 2.68
C PRO A 226 25.63 -6.66 3.38
N LEU A 227 25.36 -6.33 4.66
CA LEU A 227 24.26 -6.90 5.41
C LEU A 227 22.88 -6.57 4.79
N ALA A 228 22.76 -5.39 4.16
CA ALA A 228 21.54 -5.03 3.46
C ALA A 228 21.29 -5.95 2.26
N LEU A 229 22.30 -6.19 1.43
CA LEU A 229 22.22 -7.08 0.27
C LEU A 229 22.01 -8.54 0.68
N GLU A 230 22.73 -9.02 1.68
CA GLU A 230 22.59 -10.38 2.23
C GLU A 230 21.16 -10.61 2.74
N THR A 231 20.62 -9.64 3.50
CA THR A 231 19.26 -9.71 4.01
C THR A 231 18.22 -9.76 2.87
N VAL A 232 18.39 -8.95 1.83
CA VAL A 232 17.50 -8.98 0.65
C VAL A 232 17.59 -10.33 -0.06
N ASN A 233 18.80 -10.80 -0.34
CA ASN A 233 19.00 -12.06 -1.06
C ASN A 233 18.39 -13.23 -0.29
N PHE A 234 18.65 -13.33 1.01
CA PHE A 234 18.08 -14.36 1.85
C PHE A 234 16.53 -14.35 1.81
N ASN A 235 15.93 -13.20 2.07
CA ASN A 235 14.48 -13.10 2.19
C ASN A 235 13.75 -13.29 0.84
N MET A 236 14.31 -12.78 -0.25
CA MET A 236 13.73 -12.98 -1.59
C MET A 236 13.85 -14.44 -2.03
N THR A 237 14.99 -15.10 -1.74
CA THR A 237 15.18 -16.54 -2.02
C THR A 237 14.23 -17.39 -1.17
N SER A 238 14.14 -17.11 0.13
CA SER A 238 13.23 -17.82 1.03
C SER A 238 11.77 -17.66 0.60
N TYR A 239 11.36 -16.44 0.18
CA TYR A 239 10.01 -16.23 -0.32
C TYR A 239 9.77 -16.97 -1.65
N TYR A 240 10.76 -16.98 -2.56
CA TYR A 240 10.67 -17.71 -3.82
C TYR A 240 10.48 -19.22 -3.56
N GLU A 241 11.27 -19.79 -2.67
CA GLU A 241 11.24 -21.23 -2.37
C GLU A 241 9.95 -21.68 -1.66
N ASN A 242 9.43 -20.86 -0.74
CA ASN A 242 8.36 -21.25 0.16
C ASN A 242 7.02 -20.56 -0.13
N GLY A 243 7.01 -19.40 -0.78
CA GLY A 243 5.83 -18.57 -0.96
C GLY A 243 5.38 -18.41 -2.42
N VAL A 244 6.06 -19.04 -3.38
CA VAL A 244 5.75 -18.93 -4.82
C VAL A 244 5.27 -20.27 -5.39
N ASN A 245 4.27 -20.21 -6.25
CA ASN A 245 3.88 -21.35 -7.06
C ASN A 245 4.88 -21.52 -8.22
N HIS A 246 5.77 -22.50 -8.13
CA HIS A 246 6.83 -22.73 -9.13
C HIS A 246 6.34 -23.08 -10.53
N ALA A 247 5.09 -23.58 -10.68
CA ALA A 247 4.51 -23.83 -12.00
C ALA A 247 4.14 -22.55 -12.75
N THR A 248 3.86 -21.46 -12.02
CA THR A 248 3.41 -20.18 -12.58
C THR A 248 4.34 -19.01 -12.27
N GLY A 249 5.22 -19.12 -11.29
CA GLY A 249 6.02 -18.02 -10.73
C GLY A 249 5.21 -17.03 -9.89
N ILE A 250 3.90 -17.26 -9.70
CA ILE A 250 3.02 -16.35 -8.99
C ILE A 250 3.08 -16.59 -7.48
N PRO A 251 3.30 -15.54 -6.66
CA PRO A 251 3.33 -15.68 -5.21
C PRO A 251 1.93 -15.92 -4.63
N PHE A 252 1.87 -16.73 -3.58
CA PHE A 252 0.73 -16.79 -2.67
C PHE A 252 0.69 -15.55 -1.78
N HIS A 253 -0.41 -15.32 -1.09
CA HIS A 253 -0.53 -14.20 -0.14
C HIS A 253 0.52 -14.29 0.98
N GLY A 254 0.90 -15.49 1.37
CA GLY A 254 1.96 -15.75 2.34
C GLY A 254 2.23 -17.23 2.51
N TYR A 255 3.13 -17.54 3.44
CA TYR A 255 3.40 -18.90 3.87
C TYR A 255 3.73 -18.94 5.36
N ASN A 256 3.49 -20.10 5.99
CA ASN A 256 3.88 -20.36 7.38
C ASN A 256 5.36 -20.72 7.41
N ILE A 257 6.18 -19.99 8.16
CA ILE A 257 7.64 -20.18 8.21
C ILE A 257 8.05 -21.51 8.86
N LYS A 258 7.20 -22.11 9.72
CA LYS A 258 7.53 -23.34 10.43
C LYS A 258 7.31 -24.60 9.61
N ASN A 259 6.32 -24.60 8.74
CA ASN A 259 5.90 -25.80 8.00
C ASN A 259 5.76 -25.62 6.49
N GLY A 260 6.06 -24.42 5.96
CA GLY A 260 6.00 -24.10 4.53
C GLY A 260 4.57 -24.07 3.94
N MET A 261 3.52 -24.18 4.76
CA MET A 261 2.15 -24.19 4.25
C MET A 261 1.78 -22.85 3.63
N HIS A 262 1.34 -22.87 2.38
CA HIS A 262 0.87 -21.66 1.67
C HIS A 262 -0.39 -21.11 2.31
N LEU A 263 -0.49 -19.80 2.37
CA LEU A 263 -1.59 -19.06 2.95
C LEU A 263 -2.26 -18.18 1.91
N GLY A 264 -3.57 -18.21 1.89
CA GLY A 264 -4.36 -17.45 0.93
C GLY A 264 -4.21 -17.98 -0.49
N SER A 265 -4.79 -17.26 -1.43
CA SER A 265 -4.75 -17.61 -2.84
C SER A 265 -3.62 -16.88 -3.59
N ALA A 266 -3.21 -17.45 -4.73
CA ALA A 266 -2.24 -16.84 -5.64
C ALA A 266 -2.89 -15.85 -6.64
N ASN A 267 -4.09 -15.34 -6.35
CA ASN A 267 -4.84 -14.43 -7.24
C ASN A 267 -5.03 -13.01 -6.68
N TRP A 268 -4.36 -12.67 -5.60
CA TRP A 268 -4.40 -11.31 -5.08
C TRP A 268 -3.44 -10.41 -5.88
N GLY A 269 -4.01 -9.63 -6.82
CA GLY A 269 -3.23 -8.79 -7.73
C GLY A 269 -2.24 -7.85 -7.05
N ARG A 270 -2.66 -7.13 -6.01
CA ARG A 270 -1.76 -6.25 -5.27
C ARG A 270 -0.67 -7.00 -4.51
N GLY A 271 -0.93 -8.20 -4.01
CA GLY A 271 0.11 -9.05 -3.43
C GLY A 271 1.17 -9.46 -4.44
N ILE A 272 0.74 -9.87 -5.63
CA ILE A 272 1.64 -10.12 -6.76
C ILE A 272 2.44 -8.83 -7.06
N GLY A 273 1.77 -7.69 -7.12
CA GLY A 273 2.40 -6.38 -7.32
C GLY A 273 3.51 -6.07 -6.31
N TRP A 274 3.30 -6.35 -5.02
CA TRP A 274 4.34 -6.15 -4.01
C TRP A 274 5.57 -7.01 -4.25
N TYR A 275 5.38 -8.28 -4.63
CA TYR A 275 6.50 -9.14 -5.00
C TYR A 275 7.24 -8.61 -6.24
N LEU A 276 6.51 -8.16 -7.25
CA LEU A 276 7.08 -7.57 -8.46
C LEU A 276 7.82 -6.27 -8.19
N LEU A 277 7.30 -5.42 -7.28
CA LEU A 277 7.98 -4.21 -6.85
C LEU A 277 9.32 -4.54 -6.18
N ALA A 278 9.35 -5.53 -5.27
CA ALA A 278 10.60 -6.02 -4.69
C ALA A 278 11.57 -6.52 -5.77
N ALA A 279 11.09 -7.35 -6.68
CA ALA A 279 11.90 -7.89 -7.79
C ALA A 279 12.39 -6.81 -8.78
N ALA A 280 11.69 -5.68 -8.91
CA ALA A 280 12.13 -4.54 -9.72
C ALA A 280 13.38 -3.86 -9.15
N TYR A 281 13.57 -3.90 -7.83
CA TYR A 281 14.77 -3.40 -7.17
C TYR A 281 15.91 -4.41 -7.11
N CYS A 282 15.64 -5.69 -7.42
CA CYS A 282 16.60 -6.80 -7.40
C CYS A 282 16.90 -7.26 -8.82
N PRO A 283 17.90 -6.67 -9.53
CA PRO A 283 18.20 -7.04 -10.93
C PRO A 283 18.57 -8.52 -11.11
N GLN A 284 19.16 -9.13 -10.07
CA GLN A 284 19.55 -10.54 -10.06
C GLN A 284 18.36 -11.51 -10.05
N ILE A 285 17.16 -11.04 -9.66
CA ILE A 285 15.94 -11.85 -9.68
C ILE A 285 15.32 -11.73 -11.07
N ASN A 286 15.51 -12.75 -11.87
CA ASN A 286 14.93 -12.88 -13.20
C ASN A 286 14.36 -14.29 -13.36
N ASP A 287 13.08 -14.46 -12.96
CA ASP A 287 12.39 -15.75 -13.06
C ASP A 287 11.73 -15.90 -14.44
N PRO A 288 12.21 -16.81 -15.31
CA PRO A 288 11.64 -17.03 -16.64
C PRO A 288 10.19 -17.52 -16.59
N VAL A 289 9.81 -18.30 -15.55
CA VAL A 289 8.44 -18.80 -15.38
C VAL A 289 7.50 -17.66 -15.08
N LEU A 290 7.88 -16.79 -14.14
CA LEU A 290 7.12 -15.59 -13.81
C LEU A 290 6.97 -14.69 -15.05
N ASN A 291 8.05 -14.40 -15.75
CA ASN A 291 8.04 -13.55 -16.94
C ASN A 291 7.13 -14.11 -18.04
N ASN A 292 7.17 -15.42 -18.30
CA ASN A 292 6.27 -16.09 -19.26
C ASN A 292 4.81 -16.03 -18.80
N THR A 293 4.54 -16.17 -17.51
CA THR A 293 3.18 -16.03 -16.95
C THR A 293 2.68 -14.60 -17.13
N LEU A 294 3.50 -13.60 -16.72
CA LEU A 294 3.12 -12.18 -16.82
C LEU A 294 2.93 -11.72 -18.27
N SER A 295 3.63 -12.31 -19.24
CA SER A 295 3.44 -11.98 -20.67
C SER A 295 2.06 -12.40 -21.20
N LYS A 296 1.38 -13.33 -20.54
CA LYS A 296 0.06 -13.85 -20.90
C LYS A 296 -1.07 -13.21 -20.10
N ILE A 297 -0.77 -12.45 -19.07
CA ILE A 297 -1.76 -11.74 -18.26
C ILE A 297 -1.95 -10.34 -18.81
N ASP A 298 -3.18 -10.03 -19.17
CA ASP A 298 -3.59 -8.64 -19.38
C ASP A 298 -3.84 -8.01 -18.01
N TYR A 299 -2.79 -7.36 -17.46
CA TYR A 299 -2.87 -6.75 -16.14
C TYR A 299 -3.78 -5.52 -16.09
N THR A 300 -4.18 -4.96 -17.23
CA THR A 300 -5.18 -3.89 -17.28
C THR A 300 -6.58 -4.41 -17.00
N GLN A 301 -6.79 -5.70 -17.20
CA GLN A 301 -8.01 -6.45 -16.90
C GLN A 301 -7.77 -7.48 -15.79
N PHE A 302 -6.55 -7.57 -15.28
CA PHE A 302 -6.24 -8.50 -14.21
C PHE A 302 -7.10 -8.15 -13.01
N PRO A 303 -7.93 -9.07 -12.55
CA PRO A 303 -8.77 -8.79 -11.43
C PRO A 303 -7.85 -8.48 -10.26
N GLY A 304 -7.99 -7.27 -9.75
CA GLY A 304 -7.72 -7.10 -8.32
C GLY A 304 -8.52 -8.17 -7.61
N CYS A 305 -8.53 -8.10 -6.32
CA CYS A 305 -9.26 -9.06 -5.50
C CYS A 305 -10.77 -8.98 -5.74
N ASN A 306 -11.43 -9.07 -6.74
CA ASN A 306 -12.89 -9.11 -7.01
C ASN A 306 -13.23 -8.80 -8.48
N ASP A 307 -12.38 -9.22 -9.40
CA ASP A 307 -12.58 -9.02 -10.84
C ASP A 307 -12.73 -7.54 -11.27
N HIS A 308 -12.10 -6.63 -10.52
CA HIS A 308 -12.03 -5.22 -10.84
C HIS A 308 -10.60 -4.79 -11.13
N PHE A 309 -10.42 -3.82 -12.01
CA PHE A 309 -9.13 -3.18 -12.23
C PHE A 309 -8.63 -2.57 -10.91
N ASP A 310 -7.35 -2.78 -10.61
CA ASP A 310 -6.67 -2.21 -9.45
C ASP A 310 -5.44 -1.42 -9.91
N SER A 311 -5.51 -0.11 -9.81
CA SER A 311 -4.44 0.80 -10.21
C SER A 311 -3.11 0.50 -9.50
N SER A 312 -3.14 0.08 -8.24
CA SER A 312 -1.91 -0.25 -7.51
C SER A 312 -1.23 -1.49 -8.09
N THR A 313 -2.01 -2.51 -8.43
CA THR A 313 -1.52 -3.71 -9.13
C THR A 313 -0.92 -3.35 -10.48
N ALA A 314 -1.67 -2.64 -11.32
CA ALA A 314 -1.22 -2.26 -12.66
C ALA A 314 0.09 -1.45 -12.64
N LEU A 315 0.22 -0.49 -11.73
CA LEU A 315 1.43 0.32 -11.60
C LEU A 315 2.65 -0.51 -11.15
N MET A 316 2.49 -1.41 -10.19
CA MET A 316 3.60 -2.27 -9.74
C MET A 316 4.02 -3.28 -10.81
N PHE A 317 3.09 -3.83 -11.59
CA PHE A 317 3.40 -4.66 -12.75
C PHE A 317 4.18 -3.86 -13.80
N GLU A 318 3.77 -2.63 -14.07
CA GLU A 318 4.46 -1.79 -15.05
C GLU A 318 5.85 -1.38 -14.59
N ILE A 319 6.03 -1.07 -13.29
CA ILE A 319 7.35 -0.82 -12.68
C ILE A 319 8.27 -2.03 -12.90
N TYR A 320 7.76 -3.24 -12.65
CA TYR A 320 8.55 -4.46 -12.87
C TYR A 320 8.95 -4.62 -14.34
N LYS A 321 8.00 -4.49 -15.28
CA LYS A 321 8.28 -4.59 -16.72
C LYS A 321 9.32 -3.57 -17.16
N GLN A 322 9.19 -2.31 -16.75
CA GLN A 322 10.19 -1.27 -17.06
C GLN A 322 11.55 -1.57 -16.46
N SER A 323 11.62 -2.19 -15.28
CA SER A 323 12.90 -2.55 -14.65
C SER A 323 13.64 -3.67 -15.39
N LYS A 324 12.92 -4.52 -16.14
CA LYS A 324 13.50 -5.68 -16.86
C LYS A 324 13.78 -5.40 -18.34
N GLU A 325 12.99 -4.53 -18.96
CA GLU A 325 13.07 -4.23 -20.39
C GLU A 325 13.54 -2.79 -20.63
N GLN A 326 14.86 -2.57 -20.61
CA GLN A 326 15.45 -1.22 -20.71
C GLN A 326 15.09 -0.46 -22.00
N SER A 327 14.75 -1.15 -23.09
CA SER A 327 14.38 -0.53 -24.37
C SER A 327 12.89 -0.25 -24.50
N ARG A 328 12.07 -0.66 -23.53
CA ARG A 328 10.61 -0.51 -23.57
C ARG A 328 10.21 0.95 -23.37
N LYS A 329 9.51 1.52 -24.35
CA LYS A 329 8.92 2.85 -24.22
C LYS A 329 7.71 2.79 -23.29
N LEU A 330 7.74 3.61 -22.23
CA LEU A 330 6.61 3.77 -21.34
C LEU A 330 5.47 4.51 -22.05
N SER A 331 4.24 4.00 -21.91
CA SER A 331 2.99 4.71 -22.24
C SER A 331 2.14 4.76 -20.96
N LEU A 332 1.51 5.89 -20.71
CA LEU A 332 0.59 6.07 -19.58
C LEU A 332 -0.87 5.76 -19.97
N ASP A 333 -1.13 5.30 -21.19
CA ASP A 333 -2.49 5.07 -21.68
C ASP A 333 -3.26 4.02 -20.86
N PHE A 334 -2.54 3.06 -20.25
CA PHE A 334 -3.14 2.05 -19.37
C PHE A 334 -3.71 2.61 -18.06
N ILE A 335 -3.18 3.76 -17.61
CA ILE A 335 -3.54 4.34 -16.29
C ILE A 335 -4.30 5.67 -16.41
N LYS A 336 -4.18 6.42 -17.50
CA LYS A 336 -4.89 7.69 -17.69
C LYS A 336 -6.39 7.61 -17.45
N PRO A 337 -7.11 6.58 -17.94
CA PRO A 337 -8.54 6.42 -17.68
C PRO A 337 -8.89 6.17 -16.21
N HIS A 338 -7.87 5.95 -15.37
CA HIS A 338 -7.98 5.74 -13.94
C HIS A 338 -7.37 6.88 -13.12
N ILE A 339 -7.12 8.04 -13.74
CA ILE A 339 -6.64 9.24 -13.05
C ILE A 339 -7.72 10.30 -13.15
N LEU A 340 -8.18 10.79 -12.01
CA LEU A 340 -9.16 11.86 -11.94
C LEU A 340 -8.56 13.19 -12.47
N THR A 341 -9.40 14.04 -13.03
CA THR A 341 -8.99 15.36 -13.54
C THR A 341 -8.42 16.27 -12.43
N ASN A 342 -8.69 15.96 -11.16
CA ASN A 342 -8.06 16.60 -10.00
C ASN A 342 -6.66 16.06 -9.67
N GLY A 343 -6.16 15.05 -10.40
CA GLY A 343 -4.81 14.49 -10.28
C GLY A 343 -4.67 13.31 -9.31
N PHE A 344 -5.76 12.82 -8.70
CA PHE A 344 -5.67 11.58 -7.91
C PHE A 344 -5.81 10.36 -8.80
N VAL A 345 -4.95 9.36 -8.59
CA VAL A 345 -5.12 8.03 -9.18
C VAL A 345 -6.25 7.33 -8.43
N ASP A 346 -7.24 6.92 -9.19
CA ASP A 346 -8.46 6.25 -8.74
C ASP A 346 -8.40 4.74 -8.98
N ASP A 347 -9.50 4.04 -8.69
CA ASP A 347 -9.64 2.59 -8.86
C ASP A 347 -8.58 1.75 -8.13
N CYS A 348 -8.02 2.28 -7.04
CA CYS A 348 -7.18 1.50 -6.15
C CYS A 348 -8.05 0.72 -5.16
N SER A 349 -7.80 -0.59 -5.03
CA SER A 349 -8.45 -1.40 -4.00
C SER A 349 -8.06 -0.91 -2.61
N GLY A 350 -9.01 -0.93 -1.68
CA GLY A 350 -8.78 -0.60 -0.28
C GLY A 350 -7.90 -1.61 0.45
N ASP A 351 -7.82 -1.49 1.77
CA ASP A 351 -6.97 -2.35 2.60
C ASP A 351 -7.46 -3.81 2.61
N THR A 352 -6.55 -4.75 2.79
CA THR A 352 -6.89 -6.15 3.03
C THR A 352 -7.21 -6.37 4.52
N HIS A 353 -8.30 -7.06 4.79
CA HIS A 353 -8.74 -7.34 6.16
C HIS A 353 -8.15 -8.64 6.74
N GLY A 354 -7.53 -9.44 5.89
CA GLY A 354 -6.91 -10.72 6.23
C GLY A 354 -6.74 -11.61 5.01
N LEU A 355 -6.28 -12.82 5.23
CA LEU A 355 -6.13 -13.82 4.16
C LEU A 355 -7.47 -14.07 3.46
N ASN A 356 -7.49 -13.94 2.14
CA ASN A 356 -8.69 -14.06 1.29
C ASN A 356 -9.84 -13.10 1.66
N SER A 357 -9.56 -12.08 2.49
CA SER A 357 -10.53 -11.06 2.85
C SER A 357 -10.07 -9.73 2.31
N TYR A 358 -10.54 -9.39 1.13
CA TYR A 358 -10.11 -8.23 0.37
C TYR A 358 -11.14 -7.12 0.40
N SER A 359 -10.68 -5.89 0.12
CA SER A 359 -11.55 -4.74 -0.01
C SER A 359 -12.55 -4.90 -1.18
N HIS A 360 -13.79 -4.49 -0.94
CA HIS A 360 -14.82 -4.34 -1.97
C HIS A 360 -14.97 -2.88 -2.44
N THR A 361 -14.12 -1.99 -1.94
CA THR A 361 -14.15 -0.56 -2.26
C THR A 361 -12.91 -0.20 -3.05
N PHE A 362 -13.12 0.55 -4.12
CA PHE A 362 -12.07 1.09 -4.97
C PHE A 362 -12.18 2.60 -4.99
N GLY A 363 -11.06 3.31 -5.00
CA GLY A 363 -11.07 4.77 -4.99
C GLY A 363 -9.70 5.41 -5.09
N GLU A 364 -9.65 6.69 -4.77
CA GLU A 364 -8.46 7.52 -4.80
C GLU A 364 -7.38 6.95 -3.86
N SER A 365 -6.11 6.96 -4.31
CA SER A 365 -5.00 6.44 -3.54
C SER A 365 -3.73 7.27 -3.66
N GLU A 366 -3.22 7.74 -2.52
CA GLU A 366 -1.90 8.38 -2.47
C GLU A 366 -0.75 7.41 -2.77
N LEU A 367 -0.93 6.12 -2.46
CA LEU A 367 0.01 5.07 -2.87
C LEU A 367 0.18 5.06 -4.39
N CYS A 368 -0.94 5.04 -5.12
CA CYS A 368 -0.92 4.98 -6.57
C CYS A 368 -0.33 6.25 -7.20
N ASN A 369 -0.60 7.43 -6.63
CA ASN A 369 0.09 8.66 -7.03
C ASN A 369 1.60 8.50 -6.90
N GLY A 370 2.08 8.00 -5.74
CA GLY A 370 3.50 7.77 -5.51
C GLY A 370 4.11 6.74 -6.46
N LEU A 371 3.42 5.61 -6.68
CA LEU A 371 3.87 4.57 -7.61
C LEU A 371 3.95 5.10 -9.06
N LEU A 372 2.98 5.89 -9.50
CA LEU A 372 3.00 6.50 -10.83
C LEU A 372 4.20 7.46 -10.98
N LEU A 373 4.40 8.36 -10.02
CA LEU A 373 5.54 9.29 -10.04
C LEU A 373 6.87 8.54 -9.99
N MET A 374 6.96 7.45 -9.23
CA MET A 374 8.13 6.58 -9.18
C MET A 374 8.36 5.86 -10.51
N LEU A 375 7.32 5.33 -11.15
CA LEU A 375 7.39 4.68 -12.46
C LEU A 375 8.03 5.61 -13.49
N VAL A 376 7.51 6.82 -13.65
CA VAL A 376 7.96 7.79 -14.67
C VAL A 376 9.29 8.46 -14.33
N SER A 377 9.78 8.33 -13.10
CA SER A 377 11.01 9.03 -12.68
C SER A 377 12.19 8.10 -12.51
N LYS A 378 11.99 6.98 -11.82
CA LYS A 378 13.05 6.04 -11.48
C LYS A 378 13.18 4.90 -12.49
N PHE A 379 12.05 4.41 -13.02
CA PHE A 379 12.02 3.22 -13.88
C PHE A 379 11.85 3.52 -15.36
N GLU A 380 11.40 4.72 -15.73
CA GLU A 380 11.39 5.11 -17.14
C GLU A 380 12.82 5.28 -17.65
N ASN A 381 13.21 4.42 -18.56
CA ASN A 381 14.49 4.52 -19.27
C ASN A 381 14.42 5.67 -20.30
N ARG A 382 15.45 6.50 -20.34
CA ARG A 382 15.61 7.60 -21.30
C ARG A 382 16.22 7.12 -22.61
#